data_f5c098696b652d50987ec9246d0ddb95
#
_entry.id   f5c098696b652d50987ec9246d0ddb95
#
_cell.length_a   1.000
_cell.length_b   1.000
_cell.length_c   1.000
_cell.angle_alpha   90.00
_cell.angle_beta   90.00
_cell.angle_gamma   90.00
#
_symmetry.space_group_name_H-M   'P 1'
#
loop_
_entity.id
_entity.type
_entity.pdbx_description
1 polymer ?
#
loop_
_entity_poly.entity_id
_entity_poly.type
_entity_poly.pdbx_seq_one_letter_code
_entity_poly.pdbx_strand_id
1 'polypeptide(L)'
;PNGAQGQYVHLVESAHLANRFKDSILPPVFSTPYLVLIMENAALNAIREYLEAGESAVGTHVDVRHLVATPVGRQVIGHAEVTGTDGRKVFFRVWAMDGEEEIGAGTHERTVVNISRIVERMTAKYGPTSDGN
;
A
#
# COMPACT_ATOMS: atom_id res chain seq x y z
N PRO A 1 14.56 0.82 -10.01
CA PRO A 1 15.46 1.96 -10.19
C PRO A 1 15.03 3.15 -9.34
N ASN A 2 16.05 3.81 -8.80
CA ASN A 2 15.81 4.99 -7.98
C ASN A 2 15.04 6.04 -8.78
N GLY A 3 14.12 6.73 -8.12
CA GLY A 3 13.33 7.75 -8.76
C GLY A 3 12.08 7.26 -9.48
N ALA A 4 11.90 5.94 -9.61
CA ALA A 4 10.68 5.41 -10.20
C ALA A 4 9.47 5.82 -9.34
N GLN A 5 8.40 6.27 -9.98
CA GLN A 5 7.22 6.79 -9.30
C GLN A 5 5.97 6.02 -9.65
N GLY A 6 5.04 5.98 -8.72
CA GLY A 6 3.74 5.39 -8.92
C GLY A 6 2.66 6.16 -8.21
N GLN A 7 1.43 5.97 -8.67
CA GLN A 7 0.26 6.63 -8.11
C GLN A 7 -0.89 5.63 -7.97
N TYR A 8 -1.80 5.96 -7.08
CA TYR A 8 -3.05 5.24 -6.91
C TYR A 8 -4.16 6.24 -6.59
N VAL A 9 -5.12 6.37 -7.49
CA VAL A 9 -6.25 7.29 -7.33
C VAL A 9 -7.39 6.58 -6.63
N HIS A 10 -7.98 7.22 -5.63
CA HIS A 10 -9.00 6.60 -4.80
C HIS A 10 -10.10 7.61 -4.44
N LEU A 11 -11.35 7.22 -4.67
CA LEU A 11 -12.51 7.98 -4.22
C LEU A 11 -12.89 7.51 -2.82
N VAL A 12 -12.95 8.44 -1.86
CA VAL A 12 -13.33 8.11 -0.48
C VAL A 12 -14.84 7.86 -0.43
N GLU A 13 -15.22 6.64 -0.13
CA GLU A 13 -16.62 6.23 -0.01
C GLU A 13 -16.92 5.88 1.44
N SER A 14 -18.22 5.74 1.77
CA SER A 14 -18.63 5.52 3.15
C SER A 14 -18.00 4.26 3.77
N ALA A 15 -17.78 3.21 2.99
CA ALA A 15 -17.17 1.98 3.49
C ALA A 15 -15.73 2.17 3.93
N HIS A 16 -15.06 3.25 3.48
CA HIS A 16 -13.67 3.53 3.80
C HIS A 16 -13.50 4.41 5.03
N LEU A 17 -14.61 4.87 5.62
CA LEU A 17 -14.55 5.76 6.78
C LEU A 17 -14.27 4.96 8.05
N ALA A 18 -13.52 5.59 8.96
CA ALA A 18 -13.09 4.93 10.19
C ALA A 18 -14.27 4.42 11.02
N ASN A 19 -15.35 5.21 11.11
CA ASN A 19 -16.53 4.84 11.89
C ASN A 19 -17.30 3.66 11.28
N ARG A 20 -17.16 3.40 9.99
CA ARG A 20 -17.84 2.29 9.30
C ARG A 20 -16.94 1.07 9.20
N PHE A 21 -15.67 1.28 8.87
CA PHE A 21 -14.72 0.20 8.62
C PHE A 21 -14.16 -0.40 9.90
N LYS A 22 -13.90 0.43 10.92
CA LYS A 22 -13.23 -0.02 12.13
C LYS A 22 -14.18 -0.09 13.32
N ASP A 23 -14.63 1.04 13.81
CA ASP A 23 -15.41 1.12 15.04
C ASP A 23 -16.28 2.36 15.01
N SER A 24 -17.54 2.21 15.42
CA SER A 24 -18.53 3.29 15.36
C SER A 24 -18.19 4.48 16.29
N ILE A 25 -17.28 4.29 17.24
CA ILE A 25 -16.84 5.39 18.10
C ILE A 25 -15.95 6.39 17.36
N LEU A 26 -15.37 5.99 16.22
CA LEU A 26 -14.46 6.83 15.45
C LEU A 26 -15.23 7.84 14.61
N PRO A 27 -14.58 8.97 14.26
CA PRO A 27 -15.22 9.97 13.40
C PRO A 27 -15.42 9.46 11.96
N PRO A 28 -16.33 10.08 11.19
CA PRO A 28 -16.60 9.66 9.81
C PRO A 28 -15.58 10.23 8.83
N VAL A 29 -14.34 9.80 8.96
CA VAL A 29 -13.21 10.27 8.15
C VAL A 29 -12.48 9.09 7.50
N PHE A 30 -11.77 9.37 6.41
CA PHE A 30 -10.96 8.38 5.70
C PHE A 30 -10.04 7.67 6.70
N SER A 31 -10.12 6.36 6.76
CA SER A 31 -9.45 5.60 7.82
C SER A 31 -7.95 5.45 7.54
N THR A 32 -7.16 5.36 8.60
CA THR A 32 -5.71 5.18 8.49
C THR A 32 -5.34 3.90 7.74
N PRO A 33 -5.97 2.74 7.97
CA PRO A 33 -5.67 1.56 7.16
C PRO A 33 -5.88 1.77 5.66
N TYR A 34 -6.91 2.51 5.26
CA TYR A 34 -7.13 2.80 3.84
C TYR A 34 -6.12 3.80 3.31
N LEU A 35 -5.67 4.76 4.13
CA LEU A 35 -4.58 5.64 3.75
C LEU A 35 -3.32 4.83 3.44
N VAL A 36 -2.98 3.89 4.29
CA VAL A 36 -1.84 2.99 4.08
C VAL A 36 -2.04 2.18 2.80
N LEU A 37 -3.25 1.68 2.56
CA LEU A 37 -3.55 0.88 1.37
C LEU A 37 -3.25 1.66 0.09
N ILE A 38 -3.66 2.92 -0.01
CA ILE A 38 -3.42 3.70 -1.23
C ILE A 38 -1.93 3.98 -1.43
N MET A 39 -1.18 4.15 -0.35
CA MET A 39 0.28 4.32 -0.43
C MET A 39 0.96 3.03 -0.85
N GLU A 40 0.55 1.90 -0.30
CA GLU A 40 1.09 0.59 -0.68
C GLU A 40 0.81 0.27 -2.15
N ASN A 41 -0.38 0.58 -2.62
CA ASN A 41 -0.74 0.36 -4.02
C ASN A 41 0.04 1.29 -4.95
N ALA A 42 0.28 2.53 -4.53
CA ALA A 42 1.13 3.46 -5.30
C ALA A 42 2.56 2.92 -5.39
N ALA A 43 3.09 2.37 -4.31
CA ALA A 43 4.43 1.78 -4.30
C ALA A 43 4.52 0.59 -5.24
N LEU A 44 3.51 -0.30 -5.21
CA LEU A 44 3.49 -1.45 -6.13
C LEU A 44 3.43 -0.96 -7.58
N ASN A 45 2.63 0.06 -7.87
CA ASN A 45 2.53 0.63 -9.22
C ASN A 45 3.86 1.24 -9.68
N ALA A 46 4.66 1.79 -8.75
CA ALA A 46 5.95 2.38 -9.09
C ALA A 46 6.94 1.34 -9.64
N ILE A 47 6.82 0.09 -9.24
CA ILE A 47 7.79 -0.95 -9.60
C ILE A 47 7.18 -2.07 -10.44
N ARG A 48 5.88 -2.05 -10.70
CA ARG A 48 5.16 -3.12 -11.38
C ARG A 48 5.82 -3.53 -12.69
N GLU A 49 6.23 -2.56 -13.50
CA GLU A 49 6.81 -2.84 -14.82
C GLU A 49 8.24 -3.42 -14.74
N TYR A 50 8.88 -3.34 -13.58
CA TYR A 50 10.23 -3.86 -13.40
C TYR A 50 10.24 -5.26 -12.79
N LEU A 51 9.09 -5.82 -12.44
CA LEU A 51 8.99 -7.18 -11.93
C LEU A 51 9.01 -8.16 -13.09
N GLU A 52 9.70 -9.29 -12.88
CA GLU A 52 9.76 -10.36 -13.87
C GLU A 52 8.57 -11.29 -13.70
N ALA A 53 8.34 -12.15 -14.70
CA ALA A 53 7.26 -13.13 -14.62
C ALA A 53 7.44 -14.02 -13.38
N GLY A 54 6.36 -14.23 -12.66
CA GLY A 54 6.38 -15.03 -11.43
C GLY A 54 6.82 -14.26 -10.19
N GLU A 55 7.22 -13.01 -10.34
CA GLU A 55 7.60 -12.15 -9.23
C GLU A 55 6.45 -11.27 -8.76
N SER A 56 6.47 -10.95 -7.50
CA SER A 56 5.63 -9.92 -6.90
C SER A 56 6.46 -9.17 -5.88
N ALA A 57 5.87 -8.18 -5.23
CA ALA A 57 6.54 -7.46 -4.18
C ALA A 57 5.55 -7.28 -3.03
N VAL A 58 5.92 -7.77 -1.86
CA VAL A 58 5.05 -7.70 -0.67
C VAL A 58 5.52 -6.60 0.25
N GLY A 59 4.57 -5.94 0.94
CA GLY A 59 4.89 -4.91 1.92
C GLY A 59 5.50 -5.53 3.17
N THR A 60 6.62 -4.99 3.62
CA THR A 60 7.34 -5.51 4.79
C THR A 60 7.55 -4.46 5.87
N HIS A 61 7.35 -3.18 5.55
CA HIS A 61 7.50 -2.12 6.55
C HIS A 61 6.72 -0.89 6.11
N VAL A 62 6.00 -0.29 7.05
CA VAL A 62 5.24 0.95 6.81
C VAL A 62 5.45 1.85 8.02
N ASP A 63 5.89 3.08 7.76
CA ASP A 63 6.05 4.10 8.79
C ASP A 63 5.46 5.39 8.22
N VAL A 64 4.19 5.64 8.48
CA VAL A 64 3.47 6.78 7.92
C VAL A 64 2.73 7.54 9.01
N ARG A 65 2.50 8.83 8.74
CA ARG A 65 1.69 9.70 9.56
C ARG A 65 0.43 10.07 8.80
N HIS A 66 -0.70 9.99 9.48
CA HIS A 66 -1.99 10.43 8.96
C HIS A 66 -2.18 11.87 9.46
N LEU A 67 -1.96 12.83 8.58
CA LEU A 67 -1.80 14.22 8.96
C LEU A 67 -3.11 15.01 9.01
N VAL A 68 -4.06 14.69 8.11
CA VAL A 68 -5.27 15.49 7.92
C VAL A 68 -6.46 14.55 7.70
N ALA A 69 -7.58 14.85 8.33
CA ALA A 69 -8.83 14.13 8.15
C ALA A 69 -9.44 14.44 6.78
N THR A 70 -10.02 13.43 6.14
CA THR A 70 -10.64 13.58 4.82
C THR A 70 -12.05 13.00 4.84
N PRO A 71 -13.08 13.75 4.41
CA PRO A 71 -14.45 13.27 4.40
C PRO A 71 -14.77 12.43 3.17
N VAL A 72 -15.93 11.80 3.18
CA VAL A 72 -16.46 11.08 2.02
C VAL A 72 -16.63 12.04 0.84
N GLY A 73 -16.44 11.52 -0.37
CA GLY A 73 -16.64 12.28 -1.60
C GLY A 73 -15.39 12.89 -2.17
N ARG A 74 -14.30 12.93 -1.41
CA ARG A 74 -13.03 13.47 -1.90
C ARG A 74 -12.28 12.42 -2.69
N GLN A 75 -11.58 12.83 -3.73
CA GLN A 75 -10.67 11.98 -4.47
C GLN A 75 -9.28 12.21 -3.92
N VAL A 76 -8.67 11.14 -3.39
CA VAL A 76 -7.31 11.21 -2.85
C VAL A 76 -6.37 10.43 -3.75
N ILE A 77 -5.11 10.85 -3.79
CA ILE A 77 -4.11 10.20 -4.63
C ILE A 77 -2.94 9.78 -3.75
N GLY A 78 -2.66 8.48 -3.74
CA GLY A 78 -1.44 7.96 -3.14
C GLY A 78 -0.30 8.07 -4.13
N HIS A 79 0.87 8.44 -3.62
CA HIS A 79 2.10 8.58 -4.41
C HIS A 79 3.21 7.78 -3.75
N ALA A 80 4.11 7.28 -4.58
CA ALA A 80 5.31 6.61 -4.10
C ALA A 80 6.46 6.90 -5.04
N GLU A 81 7.65 6.98 -4.46
CA GLU A 81 8.90 7.14 -5.22
C GLU A 81 9.95 6.23 -4.62
N VAL A 82 10.62 5.46 -5.47
CA VAL A 82 11.71 4.57 -5.04
C VAL A 82 12.90 5.42 -4.62
N THR A 83 13.36 5.24 -3.39
CA THR A 83 14.52 5.97 -2.84
C THR A 83 15.77 5.13 -2.81
N GLY A 84 15.65 3.80 -2.87
CA GLY A 84 16.80 2.92 -2.85
C GLY A 84 16.41 1.47 -2.93
N THR A 85 17.41 0.62 -3.10
CA THR A 85 17.22 -0.84 -3.10
C THR A 85 18.37 -1.48 -2.33
N ASP A 86 18.13 -2.66 -1.78
CA ASP A 86 19.14 -3.48 -1.13
C ASP A 86 18.77 -4.95 -1.35
N GLY A 87 19.40 -5.56 -2.34
CA GLY A 87 19.06 -6.91 -2.75
C GLY A 87 17.61 -6.95 -3.25
N ARG A 88 16.76 -7.71 -2.57
CA ARG A 88 15.34 -7.83 -2.93
C ARG A 88 14.48 -6.78 -2.27
N LYS A 89 15.02 -5.96 -1.38
CA LYS A 89 14.28 -4.91 -0.72
C LYS A 89 14.26 -3.65 -1.57
N VAL A 90 13.09 -3.00 -1.61
CA VAL A 90 12.90 -1.73 -2.30
C VAL A 90 12.33 -0.74 -1.29
N PHE A 91 12.97 0.41 -1.20
CA PHE A 91 12.58 1.45 -0.26
C PHE A 91 11.89 2.59 -0.98
N PHE A 92 10.86 3.15 -0.33
CA PHE A 92 10.03 4.19 -0.94
C PHE A 92 9.83 5.34 0.01
N ARG A 93 9.70 6.53 -0.56
CA ARG A 93 9.00 7.64 0.05
C ARG A 93 7.56 7.59 -0.43
N VAL A 94 6.61 7.69 0.49
CA VAL A 94 5.18 7.65 0.15
C VAL A 94 4.47 8.86 0.72
N TRP A 95 3.45 9.33 0.00
CA TRP A 95 2.62 10.42 0.48
C TRP A 95 1.24 10.32 -0.18
N ALA A 96 0.28 11.05 0.37
CA ALA A 96 -1.07 11.07 -0.16
C ALA A 96 -1.59 12.50 -0.16
N MET A 97 -2.33 12.84 -1.22
CA MET A 97 -2.82 14.19 -1.47
C MET A 97 -4.34 14.19 -1.61
N ASP A 98 -4.98 15.22 -1.05
CA ASP A 98 -6.35 15.58 -1.32
C ASP A 98 -6.28 16.95 -1.99
N GLY A 99 -6.32 16.98 -3.33
CA GLY A 99 -6.01 18.18 -4.06
C GLY A 99 -4.58 18.63 -3.80
N GLU A 100 -4.40 19.83 -3.28
CA GLU A 100 -3.07 20.35 -2.97
C GLU A 100 -2.66 20.11 -1.51
N GLU A 101 -3.55 19.52 -0.73
CA GLU A 101 -3.28 19.25 0.69
C GLU A 101 -2.67 17.87 0.89
N GLU A 102 -1.53 17.80 1.57
CA GLU A 102 -0.91 16.53 1.93
C GLU A 102 -1.61 15.96 3.17
N ILE A 103 -2.27 14.82 3.00
CA ILE A 103 -3.04 14.20 4.08
C ILE A 103 -2.26 13.10 4.81
N GLY A 104 -1.15 12.65 4.24
CA GLY A 104 -0.30 11.66 4.87
C GLY A 104 1.03 11.57 4.20
N ALA A 105 2.04 11.10 4.92
CA ALA A 105 3.40 10.95 4.39
C ALA A 105 4.21 9.97 5.23
N GLY A 106 5.22 9.38 4.63
CA GLY A 106 6.13 8.50 5.35
C GLY A 106 7.04 7.70 4.45
N THR A 107 7.46 6.56 4.96
CA THR A 107 8.34 5.63 4.26
C THR A 107 7.72 4.24 4.21
N HIS A 108 8.15 3.45 3.24
CA HIS A 108 7.61 2.12 3.00
C HIS A 108 8.69 1.23 2.44
N GLU A 109 8.62 -0.04 2.74
CA GLU A 109 9.55 -1.04 2.22
C GLU A 109 8.75 -2.20 1.66
N ARG A 110 9.17 -2.68 0.49
CA ARG A 110 8.62 -3.90 -0.09
C ARG A 110 9.76 -4.87 -0.36
N THR A 111 9.44 -6.15 -0.38
CA THR A 111 10.42 -7.18 -0.72
C THR A 111 9.93 -7.92 -1.95
N VAL A 112 10.79 -7.99 -2.97
CA VAL A 112 10.51 -8.73 -4.19
C VAL A 112 10.57 -10.22 -3.86
N VAL A 113 9.53 -10.95 -4.25
CA VAL A 113 9.39 -12.36 -3.92
C VAL A 113 9.02 -13.17 -5.16
N ASN A 114 9.36 -14.44 -5.14
CA ASN A 114 8.87 -15.39 -6.13
C ASN A 114 7.59 -16.03 -5.59
N ILE A 115 6.50 -15.87 -6.32
CA ILE A 115 5.18 -16.29 -5.85
C ILE A 115 5.15 -17.80 -5.59
N SER A 116 5.69 -18.61 -6.50
CA SER A 116 5.64 -20.07 -6.34
C SER A 116 6.44 -20.52 -5.14
N ARG A 117 7.56 -19.85 -4.81
CA ARG A 117 8.32 -20.20 -3.60
C ARG A 117 7.56 -19.92 -2.32
N ILE A 118 6.83 -18.81 -2.28
CA ILE A 118 6.00 -18.48 -1.12
C ILE A 118 4.90 -19.52 -0.95
N VAL A 119 4.23 -19.89 -2.04
CA VAL A 119 3.18 -20.90 -2.01
C VAL A 119 3.74 -22.24 -1.57
N GLU A 120 4.91 -22.63 -2.08
CA GLU A 120 5.57 -23.88 -1.68
C GLU A 120 5.89 -23.90 -0.18
N ARG A 121 6.43 -22.79 0.35
CA ARG A 121 6.75 -22.69 1.77
C ARG A 121 5.50 -22.79 2.65
N MET A 122 4.43 -22.12 2.24
CA MET A 122 3.18 -22.16 2.98
C MET A 122 2.59 -23.58 2.97
N THR A 123 2.62 -24.23 1.81
CA THR A 123 2.13 -25.61 1.67
C THR A 123 2.96 -26.58 2.51
N ALA A 124 4.28 -26.40 2.52
CA ALA A 124 5.17 -27.25 3.31
C ALA A 124 4.92 -27.08 4.81
N LYS A 125 4.60 -25.85 5.25
CA LYS A 125 4.41 -25.55 6.66
C LYS A 125 3.00 -25.86 7.15
N TYR A 126 1.99 -25.57 6.34
CA TYR A 126 0.59 -25.65 6.76
C TYR A 126 -0.24 -26.69 6.03
N GLY A 127 0.32 -27.35 5.01
CA GLY A 127 -0.41 -28.23 4.13
C GLY A 127 -1.18 -27.47 3.07
N PRO A 128 -1.81 -28.16 2.10
CA PRO A 128 -2.61 -27.51 1.07
C PRO A 128 -3.73 -26.69 1.69
N THR A 129 -4.02 -25.50 1.13
CA THR A 129 -5.08 -24.63 1.61
C THR A 129 -6.35 -24.91 0.83
N SER A 130 -7.49 -24.95 1.53
CA SER A 130 -8.77 -25.26 0.92
C SER A 130 -9.32 -24.12 0.08
N ASP A 131 -8.92 -22.90 0.35
CA ASP A 131 -9.36 -21.73 -0.40
C ASP A 131 -8.29 -21.19 -1.33
N GLY A 132 -7.27 -22.00 -1.60
CA GLY A 132 -6.30 -21.74 -2.65
C GLY A 132 -6.88 -21.95 -4.03
N ASN A 133 -8.08 -22.34 -4.08
CA ASN A 133 -8.86 -22.53 -5.30
C ASN A 133 -9.56 -21.25 -5.71
#